data_af4e7b1091baca6c9c5337de6842f9a9
#
_entry.id   af4e7b1091baca6c9c5337de6842f9a9
#
_cell.length_a   1.000
_cell.length_b   1.000
_cell.length_c   1.000
_cell.angle_alpha   90.00
_cell.angle_beta   90.00
_cell.angle_gamma   90.00
#
_symmetry.space_group_name_H-M   'P 1'
#
loop_
_entity.id
_entity.type
_entity.pdbx_description
1 polymer ?
#
loop_
_entity_poly.entity_id
_entity_poly.type
_entity_poly.pdbx_seq_one_letter_code
_entity_poly.pdbx_strand_id
1 'polypeptide(L)'
;MRIVTFFVIMVWMFTAAEITRGEEKGKMSQEIFLPSKGGDWKWDGKEMKYNSKALFGYMDGAAEFYLAYGFENLTVRRFEKSGGPPIVVELYEMASSEDAYGVFSFEHQDEDVGIGQGSEFGGGLLRFWKGKYFASIYAEGEGAEVESGILEMGRATANSIRSTGPEPKLAGFIPGKDFGLVDKSVRYLRSHVLLNQRFFIAHQNILNLSRRTEAVLAQYLRDKEKVQLLLIRYPDLKEAGDAYRNFMKVYLPEARGKDRSKTEDRKWTLARQRNEFVVILFGASAEADAEALLKATEEKLVARR
;
A
#
# COMPACT_ATOMS: atom_id res chain seq x y z
N MET A 1 -93.20 9.80 -17.10
CA MET A 1 -91.98 9.49 -17.82
C MET A 1 -90.84 9.84 -16.87
N ARG A 2 -90.32 8.82 -16.17
CA ARG A 2 -89.28 9.00 -15.11
C ARG A 2 -87.95 8.53 -15.70
N ILE A 3 -86.98 9.41 -15.79
CA ILE A 3 -85.63 9.10 -16.23
C ILE A 3 -84.85 8.76 -14.96
N VAL A 4 -84.34 7.53 -14.87
CA VAL A 4 -83.49 7.04 -13.79
C VAL A 4 -82.07 7.22 -14.27
N THR A 5 -81.33 8.11 -13.57
CA THR A 5 -79.92 8.34 -13.82
C THR A 5 -79.08 7.35 -12.99
N PHE A 6 -78.35 6.46 -13.66
CA PHE A 6 -77.39 5.56 -13.01
C PHE A 6 -76.07 6.30 -12.76
N PHE A 7 -75.72 6.41 -11.49
CA PHE A 7 -74.40 6.83 -11.05
C PHE A 7 -73.47 5.62 -11.01
N VAL A 8 -72.45 5.62 -11.90
CA VAL A 8 -71.39 4.61 -11.85
C VAL A 8 -70.29 5.16 -10.92
N ILE A 9 -70.13 4.51 -9.76
CA ILE A 9 -69.03 4.77 -8.82
C ILE A 9 -67.81 3.99 -9.33
N MET A 10 -66.83 4.71 -9.83
CA MET A 10 -65.52 4.17 -10.24
C MET A 10 -64.61 4.13 -9.00
N VAL A 11 -64.47 2.92 -8.43
CA VAL A 11 -63.53 2.66 -7.33
C VAL A 11 -62.13 2.57 -7.89
N TRP A 12 -61.28 3.56 -7.57
CA TRP A 12 -59.87 3.53 -7.84
C TRP A 12 -59.19 2.66 -6.77
N MET A 13 -58.74 1.44 -7.14
CA MET A 13 -57.81 0.67 -6.34
C MET A 13 -56.41 1.31 -6.48
N PHE A 14 -55.96 1.97 -5.45
CA PHE A 14 -54.54 2.31 -5.31
C PHE A 14 -53.81 1.04 -4.89
N THR A 15 -53.08 0.42 -5.82
CA THR A 15 -52.06 -0.56 -5.47
C THR A 15 -50.85 0.21 -4.89
N ALA A 16 -50.66 0.05 -3.59
CA ALA A 16 -49.41 0.50 -2.93
C ALA A 16 -48.25 -0.34 -3.48
N ALA A 17 -47.43 0.27 -4.36
CA ALA A 17 -46.13 -0.26 -4.68
C ALA A 17 -45.22 -0.06 -3.46
N GLU A 18 -44.93 -1.11 -2.74
CA GLU A 18 -43.85 -1.13 -1.74
C GLU A 18 -42.55 -0.84 -2.47
N ILE A 19 -42.09 0.42 -2.32
CA ILE A 19 -40.72 0.80 -2.65
C ILE A 19 -39.84 0.16 -1.56
N THR A 20 -39.32 -1.02 -1.86
CA THR A 20 -38.20 -1.58 -1.09
C THR A 20 -37.01 -0.66 -1.26
N ARG A 21 -36.87 0.23 -0.30
CA ARG A 21 -35.66 1.05 -0.10
C ARG A 21 -34.56 0.08 0.26
N GLY A 22 -33.76 -0.31 -0.72
CA GLY A 22 -32.52 -1.03 -0.50
C GLY A 22 -31.67 -0.18 0.43
N GLU A 23 -31.54 -0.58 1.67
CA GLU A 23 -30.52 -0.07 2.57
C GLU A 23 -29.16 -0.44 1.97
N GLU A 24 -28.55 0.48 1.22
CA GLU A 24 -27.11 0.49 1.09
C GLU A 24 -26.55 0.58 2.51
N LYS A 25 -26.10 -0.56 3.04
CA LYS A 25 -25.22 -0.62 4.18
C LYS A 25 -23.94 0.12 3.78
N GLY A 26 -23.95 1.45 3.87
CA GLY A 26 -22.77 2.27 3.86
C GLY A 26 -21.85 1.70 4.93
N LYS A 27 -20.66 1.24 4.54
CA LYS A 27 -19.57 0.96 5.46
C LYS A 27 -19.40 2.22 6.33
N MET A 28 -19.93 2.20 7.54
CA MET A 28 -19.59 3.23 8.53
C MET A 28 -18.09 3.13 8.74
N SER A 29 -17.34 4.05 8.14
CA SER A 29 -15.94 4.25 8.53
C SER A 29 -16.00 4.57 10.03
N GLN A 30 -15.34 3.77 10.85
CA GLN A 30 -15.20 4.06 12.27
C GLN A 30 -14.43 5.38 12.36
N GLU A 31 -15.09 6.44 12.76
CA GLU A 31 -14.46 7.74 12.95
C GLU A 31 -13.40 7.59 14.05
N ILE A 32 -12.14 7.82 13.69
CA ILE A 32 -11.04 7.76 14.64
C ILE A 32 -10.91 9.11 15.28
N PHE A 33 -11.05 9.14 16.59
CA PHE A 33 -10.76 10.32 17.38
C PHE A 33 -9.27 10.33 17.75
N LEU A 34 -8.47 11.13 17.05
CA LEU A 34 -7.10 11.38 17.45
C LEU A 34 -7.02 11.87 18.90
N PRO A 35 -5.96 11.53 19.66
CA PRO A 35 -5.82 11.97 21.03
C PRO A 35 -5.82 13.50 21.14
N SER A 36 -6.27 14.03 22.28
CA SER A 36 -6.20 15.48 22.59
C SER A 36 -4.87 15.88 23.24
N LYS A 37 -4.05 14.90 23.63
CA LYS A 37 -2.72 15.08 24.21
C LYS A 37 -1.84 13.87 24.02
N GLY A 38 -0.52 14.08 24.03
CA GLY A 38 0.50 13.04 24.14
C GLY A 38 1.63 13.57 25.03
N GLY A 39 1.83 12.94 26.21
CA GLY A 39 2.71 13.50 27.23
C GLY A 39 2.29 14.92 27.62
N ASP A 40 3.24 15.84 27.55
CA ASP A 40 3.03 17.26 27.87
C ASP A 40 2.48 18.08 26.70
N TRP A 41 2.47 17.53 25.48
CA TRP A 41 1.92 18.20 24.30
C TRP A 41 0.39 18.11 24.28
N LYS A 42 -0.27 19.24 24.06
CA LYS A 42 -1.73 19.37 23.99
C LYS A 42 -2.15 19.86 22.61
N TRP A 43 -3.23 19.28 22.09
CA TRP A 43 -3.85 19.73 20.85
C TRP A 43 -4.21 21.20 20.89
N ASP A 44 -3.85 21.96 19.86
CA ASP A 44 -4.11 23.39 19.69
C ASP A 44 -5.61 23.71 19.41
N GLY A 45 -6.46 22.68 19.29
CA GLY A 45 -7.88 22.80 18.99
C GLY A 45 -8.22 22.85 17.49
N LYS A 46 -7.22 22.80 16.60
CA LYS A 46 -7.42 22.87 15.14
C LYS A 46 -7.18 21.52 14.50
N GLU A 47 -8.16 21.04 13.73
CA GLU A 47 -8.03 19.84 12.92
C GLU A 47 -8.21 20.19 11.45
N MET A 48 -7.25 19.77 10.63
CA MET A 48 -7.32 19.92 9.18
C MET A 48 -7.60 18.55 8.56
N LYS A 49 -8.54 18.51 7.61
CA LYS A 49 -8.90 17.30 6.87
C LYS A 49 -8.76 17.53 5.38
N TYR A 50 -8.09 16.60 4.70
CA TYR A 50 -7.84 16.66 3.27
C TYR A 50 -8.34 15.37 2.62
N ASN A 51 -9.21 15.51 1.63
CA ASN A 51 -9.59 14.42 0.74
C ASN A 51 -8.65 14.37 -0.49
N SER A 52 -8.87 13.43 -1.40
CA SER A 52 -8.02 13.25 -2.58
C SER A 52 -7.88 14.50 -3.46
N LYS A 53 -8.89 15.38 -3.49
CA LYS A 53 -8.83 16.63 -4.28
C LYS A 53 -8.00 17.70 -3.58
N ALA A 54 -8.08 17.77 -2.25
CA ALA A 54 -7.42 18.78 -1.44
C ALA A 54 -5.96 18.41 -1.10
N LEU A 55 -5.57 17.14 -1.27
CA LEU A 55 -4.24 16.65 -0.89
C LEU A 55 -3.10 17.36 -1.62
N PHE A 56 -3.28 17.66 -2.91
CA PHE A 56 -2.29 18.43 -3.68
C PHE A 56 -2.04 19.83 -3.13
N GLY A 57 -3.06 20.47 -2.55
CA GLY A 57 -2.90 21.77 -1.89
C GLY A 57 -2.10 21.71 -0.57
N TYR A 58 -1.99 20.52 0.02
CA TYR A 58 -1.23 20.30 1.26
C TYR A 58 0.23 19.91 0.99
N MET A 59 0.48 19.04 0.02
CA MET A 59 1.81 18.42 -0.18
C MET A 59 2.32 18.40 -1.64
N ASP A 60 1.70 19.19 -2.52
CA ASP A 60 2.07 19.29 -3.93
C ASP A 60 2.18 17.91 -4.63
N GLY A 61 3.22 17.67 -5.41
CA GLY A 61 3.45 16.43 -6.15
C GLY A 61 3.60 15.17 -5.28
N ALA A 62 3.91 15.30 -4.00
CA ALA A 62 3.98 14.15 -3.08
C ALA A 62 2.60 13.46 -2.90
N ALA A 63 1.51 14.15 -3.20
CA ALA A 63 0.16 13.59 -3.17
C ALA A 63 0.00 12.36 -4.08
N GLU A 64 0.67 12.33 -5.24
CA GLU A 64 0.58 11.21 -6.19
C GLU A 64 1.02 9.87 -5.57
N PHE A 65 1.99 9.92 -4.66
CA PHE A 65 2.46 8.74 -3.94
C PHE A 65 1.33 8.09 -3.14
N TYR A 66 0.64 8.85 -2.30
CA TYR A 66 -0.46 8.34 -1.47
C TYR A 66 -1.67 7.93 -2.31
N LEU A 67 -2.00 8.69 -3.35
CA LEU A 67 -3.08 8.37 -4.29
C LEU A 67 -2.83 7.03 -5.01
N ALA A 68 -1.59 6.72 -5.36
CA ALA A 68 -1.23 5.43 -5.96
C ALA A 68 -1.53 4.24 -5.03
N TYR A 69 -1.49 4.45 -3.70
CA TYR A 69 -1.88 3.46 -2.69
C TYR A 69 -3.35 3.54 -2.25
N GLY A 70 -4.18 4.37 -2.92
CA GLY A 70 -5.60 4.45 -2.58
C GLY A 70 -5.90 5.25 -1.34
N PHE A 71 -5.28 6.37 -1.24
CA PHE A 71 -5.56 7.38 -0.25
C PHE A 71 -7.05 7.76 -0.22
N GLU A 72 -7.63 7.80 0.97
CA GLU A 72 -9.01 8.24 1.20
C GLU A 72 -9.05 9.62 1.87
N ASN A 73 -8.40 9.77 3.03
CA ASN A 73 -8.37 10.99 3.81
C ASN A 73 -7.05 11.19 4.53
N LEU A 74 -6.69 12.45 4.79
CA LEU A 74 -5.62 12.85 5.71
C LEU A 74 -6.22 13.72 6.79
N THR A 75 -5.96 13.38 8.05
CA THR A 75 -6.26 14.22 9.22
C THR A 75 -4.95 14.74 9.81
N VAL A 76 -4.84 16.04 9.98
CA VAL A 76 -3.65 16.69 10.55
C VAL A 76 -4.03 17.42 11.83
N ARG A 77 -3.27 17.18 12.90
CA ARG A 77 -3.34 17.92 14.18
C ARG A 77 -1.96 18.40 14.60
N ARG A 78 -1.95 19.59 15.18
CA ARG A 78 -0.77 20.20 15.79
C ARG A 78 -0.92 20.20 17.30
N PHE A 79 0.16 19.83 17.99
CA PHE A 79 0.20 19.77 19.44
C PHE A 79 1.28 20.71 19.95
N GLU A 80 0.96 21.48 20.98
CA GLU A 80 1.82 22.49 21.55
C GLU A 80 2.20 22.15 22.99
N LYS A 81 3.42 22.55 23.36
CA LYS A 81 3.95 22.51 24.72
C LYS A 81 4.63 23.83 25.02
N SER A 82 4.42 24.38 26.24
CA SER A 82 5.13 25.60 26.64
C SER A 82 6.65 25.43 26.62
N GLY A 83 7.34 26.29 25.87
CA GLY A 83 8.79 26.26 25.75
C GLY A 83 9.35 25.15 24.87
N GLY A 84 8.52 24.33 24.22
CA GLY A 84 8.93 23.30 23.29
C GLY A 84 8.43 23.53 21.87
N PRO A 85 9.05 22.92 20.85
CA PRO A 85 8.56 22.97 19.50
C PRO A 85 7.26 22.16 19.37
N PRO A 86 6.36 22.55 18.47
CA PRO A 86 5.14 21.79 18.21
C PRO A 86 5.41 20.42 17.62
N ILE A 87 4.54 19.46 17.94
CA ILE A 87 4.49 18.14 17.29
C ILE A 87 3.30 18.10 16.33
N VAL A 88 3.54 17.62 15.11
CA VAL A 88 2.51 17.43 14.08
C VAL A 88 2.21 15.95 13.95
N VAL A 89 0.94 15.61 13.93
CA VAL A 89 0.41 14.27 13.65
C VAL A 89 -0.33 14.30 12.33
N GLU A 90 0.14 13.54 11.37
CA GLU A 90 -0.53 13.27 10.11
C GLU A 90 -1.04 11.83 10.13
N LEU A 91 -2.35 11.66 10.03
CA LEU A 91 -2.99 10.34 9.97
C LEU A 91 -3.65 10.15 8.60
N TYR A 92 -3.07 9.28 7.79
CA TYR A 92 -3.53 8.92 6.45
C TYR A 92 -4.46 7.71 6.53
N GLU A 93 -5.67 7.85 6.05
CA GLU A 93 -6.62 6.76 5.86
C GLU A 93 -6.47 6.22 4.44
N MET A 94 -6.15 4.94 4.32
CA MET A 94 -5.96 4.26 3.05
C MET A 94 -7.16 3.34 2.76
N ALA A 95 -7.33 2.90 1.52
CA ALA A 95 -8.43 2.04 1.13
C ALA A 95 -8.39 0.65 1.80
N SER A 96 -7.20 0.17 2.16
CA SER A 96 -7.01 -1.12 2.83
C SER A 96 -5.79 -1.12 3.77
N SER A 97 -5.68 -2.16 4.58
CA SER A 97 -4.51 -2.41 5.43
C SER A 97 -3.25 -2.65 4.61
N GLU A 98 -3.38 -3.38 3.51
CA GLU A 98 -2.29 -3.66 2.58
C GLU A 98 -1.78 -2.37 1.92
N ASP A 99 -2.67 -1.42 1.62
CA ASP A 99 -2.29 -0.12 1.07
C ASP A 99 -1.54 0.72 2.12
N ALA A 100 -1.99 0.73 3.40
CA ALA A 100 -1.29 1.38 4.50
C ALA A 100 0.09 0.77 4.75
N TYR A 101 0.19 -0.58 4.74
CA TYR A 101 1.47 -1.28 4.76
C TYR A 101 2.35 -0.89 3.57
N GLY A 102 1.78 -0.75 2.37
CA GLY A 102 2.49 -0.33 1.17
C GLY A 102 3.15 1.03 1.33
N VAL A 103 2.43 2.02 1.83
CA VAL A 103 2.97 3.35 2.18
C VAL A 103 4.11 3.22 3.19
N PHE A 104 3.89 2.50 4.29
CA PHE A 104 4.90 2.28 5.33
C PHE A 104 6.15 1.58 4.79
N SER A 105 5.97 0.48 4.06
CA SER A 105 7.10 -0.33 3.59
C SER A 105 7.93 0.37 2.51
N PHE A 106 7.40 1.37 1.83
CA PHE A 106 8.07 2.00 0.69
C PHE A 106 9.42 2.62 1.04
N GLU A 107 9.53 3.25 2.22
CA GLU A 107 10.76 3.89 2.69
C GLU A 107 11.29 3.31 4.01
N HIS A 108 10.77 2.17 4.44
CA HIS A 108 11.15 1.57 5.71
C HIS A 108 12.65 1.29 5.78
N GLN A 109 13.36 1.98 6.70
CA GLN A 109 14.81 1.90 6.89
C GLN A 109 15.23 1.94 8.36
N ASP A 110 14.50 2.71 9.19
CA ASP A 110 14.86 2.98 10.57
C ASP A 110 14.44 1.85 11.55
N GLU A 111 14.79 2.01 12.82
CA GLU A 111 14.51 0.99 13.84
C GLU A 111 13.03 0.91 14.19
N ASP A 112 12.53 -0.32 14.36
CA ASP A 112 11.18 -0.54 14.88
C ASP A 112 11.11 -0.21 16.37
N VAL A 113 10.15 0.62 16.75
CA VAL A 113 9.93 1.08 18.13
C VAL A 113 8.67 0.50 18.77
N GLY A 114 8.07 -0.53 18.15
CA GLY A 114 6.93 -1.28 18.70
C GLY A 114 5.64 -0.48 18.78
N ILE A 115 5.40 0.46 17.85
CA ILE A 115 4.19 1.27 17.78
C ILE A 115 3.34 0.84 16.58
N GLY A 116 2.03 0.62 16.77
CA GLY A 116 1.16 0.12 15.69
C GLY A 116 1.36 -1.36 15.40
N GLN A 117 1.29 -1.74 14.13
CA GLN A 117 1.57 -3.10 13.63
C GLN A 117 2.96 -3.21 12.99
N GLY A 118 3.58 -2.10 12.71
CA GLY A 118 4.97 -1.93 12.33
C GLY A 118 5.29 -0.45 12.37
N SER A 119 6.49 -0.11 12.81
CA SER A 119 6.92 1.26 13.03
C SER A 119 8.38 1.46 12.68
N GLU A 120 8.76 2.71 12.55
CA GLU A 120 10.16 3.12 12.49
C GLU A 120 10.31 4.53 13.09
N PHE A 121 11.44 4.76 13.74
CA PHE A 121 11.79 6.07 14.27
C PHE A 121 13.25 6.38 13.96
N GLY A 122 13.47 7.50 13.29
CA GLY A 122 14.78 8.01 12.95
C GLY A 122 14.72 9.46 12.51
N GLY A 123 15.77 10.24 12.79
CA GLY A 123 15.85 11.66 12.40
C GLY A 123 14.70 12.54 12.91
N GLY A 124 14.11 12.22 14.09
CA GLY A 124 12.99 12.98 14.64
C GLY A 124 11.64 12.73 13.95
N LEU A 125 11.54 11.68 13.13
CA LEU A 125 10.34 11.28 12.43
C LEU A 125 9.92 9.87 12.86
N LEU A 126 8.70 9.75 13.41
CA LEU A 126 8.05 8.48 13.66
C LEU A 126 7.07 8.18 12.53
N ARG A 127 7.19 7.00 11.93
CA ARG A 127 6.22 6.45 11.00
C ARG A 127 5.71 5.11 11.52
N PHE A 128 4.41 4.86 11.38
CA PHE A 128 3.84 3.55 11.68
C PHE A 128 2.59 3.29 10.86
N TRP A 129 2.20 2.02 10.74
CA TRP A 129 0.93 1.62 10.19
C TRP A 129 0.12 0.79 11.20
N LYS A 130 -1.20 0.90 11.15
CA LYS A 130 -2.13 0.07 11.92
C LYS A 130 -3.49 0.00 11.23
N GLY A 131 -3.98 -1.21 10.95
CA GLY A 131 -5.18 -1.38 10.14
C GLY A 131 -5.01 -0.67 8.78
N LYS A 132 -6.00 0.07 8.34
CA LYS A 132 -5.93 0.86 7.10
C LYS A 132 -5.28 2.25 7.26
N TYR A 133 -4.62 2.52 8.38
CA TYR A 133 -4.03 3.82 8.69
C TYR A 133 -2.50 3.78 8.64
N PHE A 134 -1.94 4.79 8.01
CA PHE A 134 -0.53 5.14 8.08
C PHE A 134 -0.41 6.47 8.84
N ALA A 135 0.53 6.57 9.75
CA ALA A 135 0.80 7.79 10.51
C ALA A 135 2.23 8.27 10.31
N SER A 136 2.38 9.58 10.21
CA SER A 136 3.65 10.31 10.20
C SER A 136 3.60 11.33 11.33
N ILE A 137 4.56 11.29 12.26
CA ILE A 137 4.59 12.15 13.44
C ILE A 137 5.98 12.74 13.58
N TYR A 138 6.06 14.05 13.60
CA TYR A 138 7.31 14.79 13.67
C TYR A 138 7.15 16.09 14.45
N ALA A 139 8.26 16.69 14.84
CA ALA A 139 8.25 18.01 15.47
C ALA A 139 8.90 19.07 14.56
N GLU A 140 8.50 20.31 14.75
CA GLU A 140 9.09 21.46 14.07
C GLU A 140 10.35 21.97 14.82
N GLY A 141 11.13 21.06 15.39
CA GLY A 141 12.37 21.34 16.13
C GLY A 141 12.96 20.07 16.71
N GLU A 142 14.18 20.15 17.25
CA GLU A 142 14.95 19.02 17.73
C GLU A 142 15.12 19.04 19.25
N GLY A 143 15.50 17.88 19.83
CA GLY A 143 15.85 17.72 21.24
C GLY A 143 15.37 16.37 21.82
N ALA A 144 16.08 15.85 22.81
CA ALA A 144 15.76 14.53 23.40
C ALA A 144 14.36 14.48 24.02
N GLU A 145 13.89 15.57 24.60
CA GLU A 145 12.54 15.68 25.14
C GLU A 145 11.47 15.64 24.03
N VAL A 146 11.78 16.21 22.86
CA VAL A 146 10.93 16.21 21.67
C VAL A 146 10.77 14.80 21.12
N GLU A 147 11.84 14.04 21.04
CA GLU A 147 11.82 12.63 20.59
C GLU A 147 10.92 11.78 21.50
N SER A 148 11.05 11.94 22.84
CA SER A 148 10.16 11.28 23.80
C SER A 148 8.69 11.67 23.54
N GLY A 149 8.43 12.96 23.31
CA GLY A 149 7.08 13.47 22.99
C GLY A 149 6.50 12.88 21.71
N ILE A 150 7.31 12.74 20.66
CA ILE A 150 6.91 12.10 19.40
C ILE A 150 6.53 10.63 19.64
N LEU A 151 7.33 9.88 20.40
CA LEU A 151 7.04 8.48 20.71
C LEU A 151 5.79 8.31 21.58
N GLU A 152 5.57 9.19 22.57
CA GLU A 152 4.36 9.20 23.40
C GLU A 152 3.12 9.54 22.57
N MET A 153 3.23 10.54 21.69
CA MET A 153 2.17 10.90 20.75
C MET A 153 1.85 9.75 19.80
N GLY A 154 2.87 9.06 19.32
CA GLY A 154 2.74 7.88 18.47
C GLY A 154 1.97 6.76 19.17
N ARG A 155 2.31 6.43 20.43
CA ARG A 155 1.57 5.43 21.21
C ARG A 155 0.11 5.85 21.44
N ALA A 156 -0.14 7.11 21.77
CA ALA A 156 -1.48 7.62 21.96
C ALA A 156 -2.30 7.54 20.66
N THR A 157 -1.71 7.91 19.54
CA THR A 157 -2.33 7.83 18.21
C THR A 157 -2.61 6.37 17.83
N ALA A 158 -1.64 5.47 17.96
CA ALA A 158 -1.82 4.04 17.67
C ALA A 158 -2.91 3.39 18.54
N ASN A 159 -3.04 3.80 19.82
CA ASN A 159 -4.08 3.32 20.71
C ASN A 159 -5.49 3.81 20.33
N SER A 160 -5.60 4.96 19.67
CA SER A 160 -6.89 5.47 19.17
C SER A 160 -7.40 4.65 17.97
N ILE A 161 -6.52 3.97 17.24
CA ILE A 161 -6.87 3.08 16.14
C ILE A 161 -7.20 1.70 16.71
N ARG A 162 -8.50 1.34 16.74
CA ARG A 162 -8.97 0.08 17.33
C ARG A 162 -8.80 -1.13 16.42
N SER A 163 -8.89 -0.90 15.10
CA SER A 163 -8.77 -1.97 14.10
C SER A 163 -7.32 -2.31 13.80
N THR A 164 -7.07 -3.60 13.60
CA THR A 164 -5.86 -4.12 12.95
C THR A 164 -6.22 -4.65 11.57
N GLY A 165 -5.23 -4.93 10.75
CA GLY A 165 -5.45 -5.51 9.43
C GLY A 165 -4.29 -6.40 9.00
N PRO A 166 -4.46 -7.23 7.96
CA PRO A 166 -3.39 -8.08 7.48
C PRO A 166 -2.30 -7.29 6.76
N GLU A 167 -1.10 -7.82 6.81
CA GLU A 167 -0.06 -7.51 5.82
C GLU A 167 -0.44 -8.11 4.45
N PRO A 168 0.12 -7.59 3.35
CA PRO A 168 -0.10 -8.16 2.03
C PRO A 168 0.31 -9.63 1.99
N LYS A 169 -0.65 -10.52 1.70
CA LYS A 169 -0.38 -11.97 1.60
C LYS A 169 0.73 -12.27 0.61
N LEU A 170 0.86 -11.45 -0.44
CA LEU A 170 1.87 -11.60 -1.46
C LEU A 170 3.30 -11.53 -0.91
N ALA A 171 3.55 -10.71 0.13
CA ALA A 171 4.85 -10.64 0.79
C ALA A 171 5.27 -11.97 1.45
N GLY A 172 4.31 -12.79 1.87
CA GLY A 172 4.58 -14.09 2.46
C GLY A 172 5.15 -15.14 1.49
N PHE A 173 5.06 -14.92 0.17
CA PHE A 173 5.64 -15.82 -0.84
C PHE A 173 7.10 -15.51 -1.16
N ILE A 174 7.65 -14.41 -0.65
CA ILE A 174 9.06 -14.05 -0.83
C ILE A 174 9.95 -15.03 -0.05
N PRO A 175 11.00 -15.63 -0.67
CA PRO A 175 12.00 -16.41 0.04
C PRO A 175 12.70 -15.59 1.13
N GLY A 176 13.00 -16.24 2.27
CA GLY A 176 13.51 -15.56 3.46
C GLY A 176 15.02 -15.32 3.47
N LYS A 177 15.54 -15.10 4.69
CA LYS A 177 16.96 -14.81 4.95
C LYS A 177 17.91 -15.95 4.50
N ASP A 178 17.44 -17.19 4.48
CA ASP A 178 18.18 -18.34 3.97
C ASP A 178 18.59 -18.20 2.50
N PHE A 179 17.84 -17.38 1.74
CA PHE A 179 18.14 -17.01 0.37
C PHE A 179 18.89 -15.67 0.25
N GLY A 180 19.30 -15.07 1.36
CA GLY A 180 20.01 -13.79 1.37
C GLY A 180 19.09 -12.58 1.25
N LEU A 181 17.82 -12.68 1.65
CA LEU A 181 16.91 -11.53 1.71
C LEU A 181 17.51 -10.42 2.56
N VAL A 182 17.66 -9.25 1.98
CA VAL A 182 18.13 -8.05 2.68
C VAL A 182 17.02 -7.56 3.61
N ASP A 183 17.39 -7.32 4.84
CA ASP A 183 16.44 -6.84 5.85
C ASP A 183 15.80 -5.52 5.43
N LYS A 184 14.52 -5.33 5.75
CA LYS A 184 13.73 -4.13 5.40
C LYS A 184 13.76 -3.76 3.91
N SER A 185 13.99 -4.74 2.99
CA SER A 185 14.01 -4.50 1.55
C SER A 185 12.71 -4.82 0.83
N VAL A 186 11.78 -5.47 1.50
CA VAL A 186 10.48 -5.86 0.92
C VAL A 186 9.59 -4.63 0.76
N ARG A 187 9.13 -4.38 -0.46
CA ARG A 187 8.25 -3.26 -0.82
C ARG A 187 6.98 -3.79 -1.47
N TYR A 188 5.83 -3.38 -0.95
CA TYR A 188 4.54 -3.66 -1.57
C TYR A 188 4.14 -2.49 -2.46
N LEU A 189 3.76 -2.76 -3.70
CA LEU A 189 3.61 -1.75 -4.75
C LEU A 189 2.30 -1.95 -5.53
N ARG A 190 1.67 -0.86 -5.93
CA ARG A 190 0.42 -0.83 -6.71
C ARG A 190 0.57 -0.17 -8.08
N SER A 191 1.72 0.39 -8.43
CA SER A 191 1.88 1.09 -9.70
C SER A 191 3.30 0.96 -10.26
N HIS A 192 3.42 1.13 -11.58
CA HIS A 192 4.72 1.13 -12.25
C HIS A 192 5.56 2.36 -11.89
N VAL A 193 4.92 3.50 -11.58
CA VAL A 193 5.63 4.72 -11.17
C VAL A 193 6.36 4.47 -9.85
N LEU A 194 5.68 3.89 -8.85
CA LEU A 194 6.28 3.51 -7.58
C LEU A 194 7.38 2.46 -7.75
N LEU A 195 7.16 1.46 -8.62
CA LEU A 195 8.18 0.46 -8.93
C LEU A 195 9.43 1.13 -9.50
N ASN A 196 9.28 2.01 -10.49
CA ASN A 196 10.40 2.71 -11.13
C ASN A 196 11.16 3.65 -10.20
N GLN A 197 10.53 4.19 -9.16
CA GLN A 197 11.23 4.96 -8.12
C GLN A 197 12.18 4.10 -7.27
N ARG A 198 11.90 2.79 -7.13
CA ARG A 198 12.73 1.85 -6.38
C ARG A 198 13.64 1.02 -7.27
N PHE A 199 13.14 0.62 -8.40
CA PHE A 199 13.87 -0.16 -9.40
C PHE A 199 13.33 0.17 -10.80
N PHE A 200 14.10 0.92 -11.57
CA PHE A 200 13.68 1.35 -12.90
C PHE A 200 13.66 0.17 -13.88
N ILE A 201 12.53 -0.05 -14.51
CA ILE A 201 12.33 -1.11 -15.52
C ILE A 201 12.14 -0.49 -16.91
N ALA A 202 11.18 0.41 -17.06
CA ALA A 202 10.86 1.06 -18.33
C ALA A 202 10.01 2.32 -18.08
N HIS A 203 10.08 3.30 -18.99
CA HIS A 203 9.20 4.48 -18.93
C HIS A 203 7.72 4.12 -19.08
N GLN A 204 7.43 3.11 -19.91
CA GLN A 204 6.07 2.63 -20.11
C GLN A 204 5.71 1.55 -19.07
N ASN A 205 4.43 1.41 -18.78
CA ASN A 205 3.91 0.38 -17.89
C ASN A 205 3.87 -0.99 -18.57
N ILE A 206 5.06 -1.55 -18.85
CA ILE A 206 5.20 -2.82 -19.58
C ILE A 206 4.69 -4.04 -18.82
N LEU A 207 4.50 -3.91 -17.50
CA LEU A 207 3.99 -4.95 -16.60
C LEU A 207 2.48 -4.77 -16.32
N ASN A 208 1.80 -3.81 -16.95
CA ASN A 208 0.37 -3.53 -16.75
C ASN A 208 -0.02 -3.38 -15.27
N LEU A 209 0.86 -2.81 -14.45
CA LEU A 209 0.58 -2.59 -13.02
C LEU A 209 -0.55 -1.57 -12.86
N SER A 210 -1.47 -1.87 -11.97
CA SER A 210 -2.62 -1.03 -11.67
C SER A 210 -3.10 -1.28 -10.24
N ARG A 211 -4.09 -0.55 -9.77
CA ARG A 211 -4.72 -0.81 -8.46
C ARG A 211 -5.36 -2.21 -8.34
N ARG A 212 -5.59 -2.90 -9.44
CA ARG A 212 -6.09 -4.28 -9.47
C ARG A 212 -4.98 -5.32 -9.34
N THR A 213 -3.72 -4.91 -9.46
CA THR A 213 -2.55 -5.78 -9.30
C THR A 213 -1.92 -5.57 -7.94
N GLU A 214 -1.22 -6.60 -7.47
CA GLU A 214 -0.36 -6.55 -6.29
C GLU A 214 1.06 -6.86 -6.72
N ALA A 215 2.02 -6.09 -6.28
CA ALA A 215 3.43 -6.36 -6.57
C ALA A 215 4.27 -6.29 -5.30
N VAL A 216 5.24 -7.18 -5.17
CA VAL A 216 6.25 -7.16 -4.12
C VAL A 216 7.61 -7.15 -4.77
N LEU A 217 8.39 -6.12 -4.47
CA LEU A 217 9.80 -6.01 -4.82
C LEU A 217 10.64 -6.33 -3.58
N ALA A 218 11.62 -7.21 -3.71
CA ALA A 218 12.54 -7.58 -2.64
C ALA A 218 13.97 -7.64 -3.15
N GLN A 219 14.92 -7.17 -2.31
CA GLN A 219 16.34 -7.22 -2.63
C GLN A 219 16.99 -8.39 -1.91
N TYR A 220 17.84 -9.11 -2.64
CA TYR A 220 18.67 -10.19 -2.12
C TYR A 220 20.15 -9.86 -2.29
N LEU A 221 20.97 -10.38 -1.41
CA LEU A 221 22.41 -10.33 -1.51
C LEU A 221 22.94 -11.73 -1.81
N ARG A 222 23.54 -11.92 -3.01
CA ARG A 222 24.15 -13.16 -3.46
C ARG A 222 25.60 -12.86 -3.83
N ASP A 223 26.55 -13.52 -3.17
CA ASP A 223 28.00 -13.30 -3.40
C ASP A 223 28.41 -11.81 -3.44
N LYS A 224 27.84 -11.01 -2.53
CA LYS A 224 28.00 -9.53 -2.43
C LYS A 224 27.32 -8.74 -3.55
N GLU A 225 26.62 -9.39 -4.48
CA GLU A 225 25.86 -8.76 -5.56
C GLU A 225 24.38 -8.59 -5.18
N LYS A 226 23.82 -7.46 -5.57
CA LYS A 226 22.40 -7.15 -5.35
C LYS A 226 21.57 -7.78 -6.47
N VAL A 227 20.60 -8.59 -6.08
CA VAL A 227 19.62 -9.21 -6.96
C VAL A 227 18.23 -8.72 -6.56
N GLN A 228 17.38 -8.36 -7.53
CA GLN A 228 16.01 -7.93 -7.29
C GLN A 228 15.04 -9.02 -7.69
N LEU A 229 14.12 -9.36 -6.80
CA LEU A 229 12.98 -10.24 -7.08
C LEU A 229 11.72 -9.38 -7.11
N LEU A 230 10.97 -9.46 -8.22
CA LEU A 230 9.67 -8.85 -8.38
C LEU A 230 8.62 -9.95 -8.54
N LEU A 231 7.71 -10.06 -7.59
CA LEU A 231 6.55 -10.94 -7.64
C LEU A 231 5.30 -10.12 -7.84
N ILE A 232 4.52 -10.43 -8.89
CA ILE A 232 3.29 -9.72 -9.22
C ILE A 232 2.14 -10.72 -9.25
N ARG A 233 1.02 -10.36 -8.63
CA ARG A 233 -0.25 -11.04 -8.75
C ARG A 233 -1.22 -10.19 -9.57
N TYR A 234 -1.79 -10.80 -10.59
CA TYR A 234 -2.81 -10.22 -11.46
C TYR A 234 -4.21 -10.72 -11.06
N PRO A 235 -5.28 -10.04 -11.49
CA PRO A 235 -6.64 -10.49 -11.25
C PRO A 235 -6.94 -11.89 -11.82
N ASP A 236 -6.32 -12.25 -12.93
CA ASP A 236 -6.51 -13.53 -13.60
C ASP A 236 -5.30 -13.97 -14.44
N LEU A 237 -5.36 -15.22 -14.92
CA LEU A 237 -4.37 -15.86 -15.78
C LEU A 237 -4.10 -15.08 -17.08
N LYS A 238 -5.14 -14.48 -17.67
CA LYS A 238 -5.04 -13.77 -18.94
C LYS A 238 -4.25 -12.48 -18.78
N GLU A 239 -4.59 -11.67 -17.77
CA GLU A 239 -3.87 -10.42 -17.48
C GLU A 239 -2.40 -10.71 -17.13
N ALA A 240 -2.11 -11.76 -16.35
CA ALA A 240 -0.75 -12.20 -16.08
C ALA A 240 0.01 -12.59 -17.35
N GLY A 241 -0.64 -13.35 -18.25
CA GLY A 241 -0.05 -13.76 -19.52
C GLY A 241 0.21 -12.59 -20.47
N ASP A 242 -0.70 -11.62 -20.53
CA ASP A 242 -0.52 -10.43 -21.35
C ASP A 242 0.67 -9.59 -20.85
N ALA A 243 0.77 -9.38 -19.55
CA ALA A 243 1.87 -8.65 -18.93
C ALA A 243 3.21 -9.37 -19.09
N TYR A 244 3.24 -10.70 -18.88
CA TYR A 244 4.44 -11.53 -19.10
C TYR A 244 4.95 -11.43 -20.54
N ARG A 245 4.06 -11.61 -21.54
CA ARG A 245 4.44 -11.51 -22.96
C ARG A 245 4.96 -10.12 -23.31
N ASN A 246 4.32 -9.08 -22.80
CA ASN A 246 4.75 -7.70 -23.04
C ASN A 246 6.12 -7.43 -22.40
N PHE A 247 6.34 -7.88 -21.16
CA PHE A 247 7.65 -7.79 -20.51
C PHE A 247 8.74 -8.50 -21.31
N MET A 248 8.51 -9.76 -21.71
CA MET A 248 9.46 -10.52 -22.49
C MET A 248 9.80 -9.85 -23.84
N LYS A 249 8.80 -9.28 -24.50
CA LYS A 249 8.98 -8.57 -25.77
C LYS A 249 9.80 -7.29 -25.63
N VAL A 250 9.54 -6.52 -24.59
CA VAL A 250 10.11 -5.17 -24.45
C VAL A 250 11.41 -5.17 -23.65
N TYR A 251 11.48 -5.94 -22.56
CA TYR A 251 12.63 -5.94 -21.65
C TYR A 251 13.65 -7.04 -21.96
N LEU A 252 13.20 -8.20 -22.44
CA LEU A 252 14.06 -9.36 -22.75
C LEU A 252 13.94 -9.83 -24.21
N PRO A 253 14.05 -8.95 -25.21
CA PRO A 253 13.92 -9.37 -26.63
C PRO A 253 14.96 -10.42 -27.02
N GLU A 254 16.14 -10.43 -26.38
CA GLU A 254 17.23 -11.38 -26.62
C GLU A 254 16.94 -12.79 -26.07
N ALA A 255 15.90 -12.96 -25.27
CA ALA A 255 15.54 -14.28 -24.75
C ALA A 255 15.08 -15.26 -25.82
N ARG A 256 14.59 -14.77 -26.99
CA ARG A 256 14.22 -15.57 -28.17
C ARG A 256 13.34 -16.77 -27.83
N GLY A 257 12.31 -16.55 -27.02
CA GLY A 257 11.37 -17.59 -26.59
C GLY A 257 11.79 -18.41 -25.36
N LYS A 258 12.97 -18.14 -24.80
CA LYS A 258 13.36 -18.66 -23.48
C LYS A 258 12.81 -17.76 -22.40
N ASP A 259 12.79 -18.24 -21.15
CA ASP A 259 12.35 -17.48 -19.97
C ASP A 259 13.45 -16.60 -19.36
N ARG A 260 14.60 -16.45 -20.04
CA ARG A 260 15.80 -15.78 -19.53
C ARG A 260 16.71 -15.21 -20.60
N SER A 261 17.47 -14.19 -20.24
CA SER A 261 18.58 -13.66 -21.01
C SER A 261 19.57 -12.91 -20.11
N LYS A 262 20.77 -12.66 -20.62
CA LYS A 262 21.65 -11.66 -20.05
C LYS A 262 21.26 -10.28 -20.59
N THR A 263 21.20 -9.31 -19.70
CA THR A 263 21.01 -7.89 -20.03
C THR A 263 22.34 -7.23 -20.40
N GLU A 264 22.33 -5.96 -20.81
CA GLU A 264 23.52 -5.22 -21.28
C GLU A 264 24.65 -5.19 -20.24
N ASP A 265 24.29 -5.20 -18.94
CA ASP A 265 25.26 -5.29 -17.83
C ASP A 265 25.85 -6.70 -17.64
N ARG A 266 25.57 -7.63 -18.56
CA ARG A 266 25.97 -9.03 -18.55
C ARG A 266 25.42 -9.86 -17.39
N LYS A 267 24.40 -9.35 -16.67
CA LYS A 267 23.72 -10.07 -15.59
C LYS A 267 22.49 -10.80 -16.11
N TRP A 268 22.12 -11.86 -15.41
CA TRP A 268 20.95 -12.66 -15.77
C TRP A 268 19.66 -11.99 -15.29
N THR A 269 18.68 -11.96 -16.16
CA THR A 269 17.28 -11.68 -15.86
C THR A 269 16.44 -12.88 -16.29
N LEU A 270 15.60 -13.37 -15.36
CA LEU A 270 14.68 -14.49 -15.56
C LEU A 270 13.26 -14.01 -15.29
N ALA A 271 12.29 -14.49 -16.09
CA ALA A 271 10.88 -14.18 -15.87
C ALA A 271 10.02 -15.42 -16.13
N ARG A 272 9.07 -15.69 -15.23
CA ARG A 272 8.10 -16.79 -15.39
C ARG A 272 6.70 -16.37 -15.02
N GLN A 273 5.74 -16.90 -15.77
CA GLN A 273 4.34 -16.87 -15.39
C GLN A 273 3.95 -18.18 -14.73
N ARG A 274 3.23 -18.09 -13.60
CA ARG A 274 2.60 -19.21 -12.90
C ARG A 274 1.17 -18.82 -12.53
N ASN A 275 0.20 -19.33 -13.32
CA ASN A 275 -1.20 -18.94 -13.19
C ASN A 275 -1.38 -17.41 -13.25
N GLU A 276 -1.99 -16.79 -12.23
CA GLU A 276 -2.17 -15.35 -12.08
C GLU A 276 -0.91 -14.59 -11.60
N PHE A 277 0.22 -15.29 -11.40
CA PHE A 277 1.46 -14.68 -10.94
C PHE A 277 2.49 -14.54 -12.05
N VAL A 278 3.26 -13.45 -11.98
CA VAL A 278 4.50 -13.27 -12.73
C VAL A 278 5.64 -13.06 -11.75
N VAL A 279 6.68 -13.86 -11.87
CA VAL A 279 7.90 -13.78 -11.06
C VAL A 279 9.04 -13.34 -11.95
N ILE A 280 9.74 -12.28 -11.59
CA ILE A 280 10.87 -11.75 -12.35
C ILE A 280 12.05 -11.57 -11.40
N LEU A 281 13.21 -12.00 -11.86
CA LEU A 281 14.46 -11.82 -11.15
C LEU A 281 15.44 -11.06 -12.02
N PHE A 282 16.06 -10.03 -11.44
CA PHE A 282 16.97 -9.13 -12.14
C PHE A 282 18.36 -9.13 -11.50
N GLY A 283 19.38 -9.06 -12.32
CA GLY A 283 20.73 -8.67 -11.90
C GLY A 283 21.55 -9.79 -11.27
N ALA A 284 21.25 -11.08 -11.51
CA ALA A 284 22.03 -12.18 -10.99
C ALA A 284 23.32 -12.39 -11.81
N SER A 285 24.46 -12.55 -11.13
CA SER A 285 25.75 -12.83 -11.78
C SER A 285 25.83 -14.27 -12.30
N ALA A 286 25.24 -15.22 -11.57
CA ALA A 286 25.13 -16.62 -11.97
C ALA A 286 23.68 -17.00 -12.31
N GLU A 287 23.51 -17.76 -13.39
CA GLU A 287 22.20 -18.30 -13.80
C GLU A 287 21.61 -19.23 -12.72
N ALA A 288 22.46 -20.05 -12.11
CA ALA A 288 22.05 -21.01 -11.08
C ALA A 288 21.45 -20.32 -9.84
N ASP A 289 21.98 -19.18 -9.42
CA ASP A 289 21.46 -18.41 -8.29
C ASP A 289 20.10 -17.81 -8.59
N ALA A 290 19.96 -17.28 -9.81
CA ALA A 290 18.69 -16.77 -10.29
C ALA A 290 17.62 -17.87 -10.34
N GLU A 291 17.97 -19.03 -10.88
CA GLU A 291 17.08 -20.20 -10.97
C GLU A 291 16.66 -20.70 -9.58
N ALA A 292 17.60 -20.78 -8.63
CA ALA A 292 17.33 -21.25 -7.28
C ALA A 292 16.33 -20.32 -6.56
N LEU A 293 16.51 -18.99 -6.65
CA LEU A 293 15.64 -18.02 -6.01
C LEU A 293 14.23 -17.99 -6.64
N LEU A 294 14.18 -18.08 -7.96
CA LEU A 294 12.91 -18.13 -8.69
C LEU A 294 12.13 -19.40 -8.35
N LYS A 295 12.80 -20.58 -8.33
CA LYS A 295 12.21 -21.85 -7.95
C LYS A 295 11.69 -21.84 -6.52
N ALA A 296 12.45 -21.32 -5.56
CA ALA A 296 12.00 -21.17 -4.17
C ALA A 296 10.75 -20.31 -4.04
N THR A 297 10.62 -19.26 -4.88
CA THR A 297 9.40 -18.44 -4.92
C THR A 297 8.23 -19.25 -5.48
N GLU A 298 8.42 -19.99 -6.58
CA GLU A 298 7.38 -20.83 -7.17
C GLU A 298 6.90 -21.93 -6.21
N GLU A 299 7.80 -22.57 -5.47
CA GLU A 299 7.46 -23.59 -4.47
C GLU A 299 6.55 -23.02 -3.37
N LYS A 300 6.82 -21.80 -2.90
CA LYS A 300 5.94 -21.11 -1.94
C LYS A 300 4.56 -20.78 -2.53
N LEU A 301 4.49 -20.43 -3.82
CA LEU A 301 3.21 -20.18 -4.50
C LEU A 301 2.34 -21.45 -4.59
N VAL A 302 2.96 -22.63 -4.68
CA VAL A 302 2.24 -23.92 -4.72
C VAL A 302 1.84 -24.38 -3.32
N ALA A 303 2.70 -24.24 -2.31
CA ALA A 303 2.50 -24.77 -0.97
C ALA A 303 1.39 -24.09 -0.16
N ARG A 304 0.95 -22.88 -0.56
CA ARG A 304 -0.07 -22.09 0.18
C ARG A 304 -1.43 -22.02 -0.54
N ARG A 305 -1.65 -22.88 -1.49
CA ARG A 305 -2.97 -23.15 -2.08
C ARG A 305 -3.72 -24.18 -1.21
#